data_871e750e67d831a7ed81f8846de9b924
#
_entry.id   871e750e67d831a7ed81f8846de9b924
#
_cell.length_a   1.000
_cell.length_b   1.000
_cell.length_c   1.000
_cell.angle_alpha   90.00
_cell.angle_beta   90.00
_cell.angle_gamma   90.00
#
_symmetry.space_group_name_H-M   'P 1'
#
loop_
_entity.id
_entity.type
_entity.pdbx_description
1 polymer ?
#
loop_
_entity_poly.entity_id
_entity_poly.type
_entity_poly.pdbx_seq_one_letter_code
_entity_poly.pdbx_strand_id
1 'polypeptide(L)'
;VKPNFFKFWIDALKIHFGLAKFIQDNLDCDMYSIFEITDKPKKFFQKQKLVEFKKVWFYYDYILKTKRKPDLNYLKSIEEKYNIFLWLIPANDRFFTNLNKFYRFSYDQILLILEDEIKLYEMILDEVKPDFVLMMPTHQQHNHIFYEICKSRGLKIIIPFSSRIGIDKK
;
A
#
# COMPACT_ATOMS: atom_id res chain seq x y z
N VAL A 1 -19.73 5.70 -17.05
CA VAL A 1 -18.42 6.00 -16.44
C VAL A 1 -17.87 4.67 -15.94
N LYS A 2 -16.67 4.28 -16.38
CA LYS A 2 -16.01 3.05 -15.90
C LYS A 2 -15.57 3.27 -14.45
N PRO A 3 -15.82 2.33 -13.53
CA PRO A 3 -15.32 2.44 -12.18
C PRO A 3 -13.79 2.38 -12.16
N ASN A 4 -13.17 3.25 -11.37
CA ASN A 4 -11.73 3.24 -11.12
C ASN A 4 -11.42 2.19 -10.04
N PHE A 5 -10.90 1.05 -10.44
CA PHE A 5 -10.56 -0.03 -9.53
C PHE A 5 -9.10 0.11 -9.11
N PHE A 6 -8.87 0.49 -7.85
CA PHE A 6 -7.52 0.60 -7.31
C PHE A 6 -7.11 -0.70 -6.64
N LYS A 7 -6.12 -1.38 -7.22
CA LYS A 7 -5.52 -2.55 -6.61
C LYS A 7 -4.25 -2.17 -5.88
N PHE A 8 -4.29 -2.28 -4.58
CA PHE A 8 -3.15 -2.11 -3.73
C PHE A 8 -2.50 -3.46 -3.40
N TRP A 9 -1.18 -3.54 -3.52
CA TRP A 9 -0.33 -4.69 -3.21
C TRP A 9 -0.47 -5.88 -4.16
N ILE A 10 0.41 -5.92 -5.12
CA ILE A 10 0.99 -7.18 -5.52
C ILE A 10 2.25 -7.34 -4.66
N ASP A 11 2.05 -7.79 -3.44
CA ASP A 11 3.00 -8.68 -2.82
C ASP A 11 3.36 -9.76 -3.85
N ALA A 12 4.56 -10.33 -3.77
CA ALA A 12 4.99 -11.43 -4.64
C ALA A 12 4.01 -12.63 -4.69
N LEU A 13 2.89 -12.54 -3.97
CA LEU A 13 1.80 -13.49 -3.98
C LEU A 13 1.04 -13.40 -5.32
N LYS A 14 1.30 -14.38 -6.16
CA LYS A 14 0.63 -14.62 -7.45
C LYS A 14 -0.90 -14.51 -7.39
N ILE A 15 -1.52 -14.67 -6.20
CA ILE A 15 -2.95 -14.62 -5.93
C ILE A 15 -3.56 -13.26 -6.29
N HIS A 16 -2.96 -12.15 -5.84
CA HIS A 16 -3.52 -10.82 -6.11
C HIS A 16 -3.40 -10.44 -7.59
N PHE A 17 -2.33 -10.89 -8.24
CA PHE A 17 -2.17 -10.68 -9.67
C PHE A 17 -3.19 -11.50 -10.48
N GLY A 18 -3.42 -12.76 -10.09
CA GLY A 18 -4.48 -13.59 -10.66
C GLY A 18 -5.87 -13.00 -10.46
N LEU A 19 -6.15 -12.46 -9.25
CA LEU A 19 -7.41 -11.77 -8.96
C LEU A 19 -7.57 -10.50 -9.82
N ALA A 20 -6.49 -9.74 -10.06
CA ALA A 20 -6.53 -8.59 -10.96
C ALA A 20 -6.91 -9.01 -12.38
N LYS A 21 -6.31 -10.10 -12.88
CA LYS A 21 -6.65 -10.63 -14.20
C LYS A 21 -8.12 -11.03 -14.27
N PHE A 22 -8.60 -11.77 -13.26
CA PHE A 22 -10.01 -12.18 -13.19
C PHE A 22 -10.96 -10.96 -13.17
N ILE A 23 -10.65 -9.93 -12.37
CA ILE A 23 -11.45 -8.71 -12.32
C ILE A 23 -11.47 -8.03 -13.69
N GLN A 24 -10.32 -7.89 -14.34
CA GLN A 24 -10.21 -7.25 -15.66
C GLN A 24 -10.98 -8.01 -16.74
N ASP A 25 -11.01 -9.34 -16.69
CA ASP A 25 -11.72 -10.17 -17.68
C ASP A 25 -13.23 -10.15 -17.49
N ASN A 26 -13.72 -9.81 -16.30
CA ASN A 26 -15.15 -9.87 -15.97
C ASN A 26 -15.78 -8.49 -15.71
N LEU A 27 -14.98 -7.46 -15.49
CA LEU A 27 -15.48 -6.11 -15.20
C LEU A 27 -14.79 -5.09 -16.10
N ASP A 28 -15.59 -4.23 -16.72
CA ASP A 28 -15.07 -3.08 -17.48
C ASP A 28 -14.65 -1.97 -16.52
N CYS A 29 -13.39 -1.99 -16.08
CA CYS A 29 -12.85 -1.06 -15.09
C CYS A 29 -11.42 -0.63 -15.43
N ASP A 30 -11.05 0.57 -15.04
CA ASP A 30 -9.67 1.05 -15.11
C ASP A 30 -8.91 0.59 -13.87
N MET A 31 -7.75 -0.02 -14.07
CA MET A 31 -6.96 -0.61 -12.99
C MET A 31 -5.67 0.15 -12.76
N TYR A 32 -5.38 0.38 -11.49
CA TYR A 32 -4.16 1.04 -11.00
C TYR A 32 -3.51 0.17 -9.94
N SER A 33 -2.19 0.27 -9.77
CA SER A 33 -1.52 -0.55 -8.75
C SER A 33 -0.29 0.13 -8.16
N ILE A 34 -0.04 -0.16 -6.88
CA ILE A 34 1.24 0.08 -6.23
C ILE A 34 1.92 -1.27 -6.03
N PHE A 35 3.18 -1.39 -6.44
CA PHE A 35 3.98 -2.58 -6.27
C PHE A 35 5.11 -2.35 -5.27
N GLU A 36 5.13 -3.15 -4.22
CA GLU A 36 6.23 -3.18 -3.25
C GLU A 36 7.29 -4.21 -3.66
N ILE A 37 7.93 -3.97 -4.76
CA ILE A 37 8.95 -4.85 -5.33
C ILE A 37 10.14 -4.07 -5.86
N THR A 38 11.31 -4.74 -5.91
CA THR A 38 12.56 -4.20 -6.45
C THR A 38 13.15 -5.14 -7.50
N ASP A 39 14.21 -4.71 -8.16
CA ASP A 39 15.11 -5.51 -9.01
C ASP A 39 14.41 -6.36 -10.09
N LYS A 40 14.65 -7.67 -10.05
CA LYS A 40 14.15 -8.61 -11.07
C LYS A 40 12.62 -8.66 -11.13
N PRO A 41 11.88 -8.77 -10.00
CA PRO A 41 10.42 -8.67 -10.00
C PRO A 41 9.91 -7.36 -10.62
N LYS A 42 10.51 -6.22 -10.30
CA LYS A 42 10.15 -4.93 -10.88
C LYS A 42 10.25 -4.94 -12.40
N LYS A 43 11.39 -5.46 -12.95
CA LYS A 43 11.58 -5.58 -14.39
C LYS A 43 10.53 -6.48 -15.06
N PHE A 44 10.12 -7.56 -14.39
CA PHE A 44 9.06 -8.44 -14.86
C PHE A 44 7.73 -7.69 -14.95
N PHE A 45 7.32 -7.01 -13.86
CA PHE A 45 6.05 -6.29 -13.82
C PHE A 45 5.99 -5.07 -14.76
N GLN A 46 7.14 -4.47 -15.08
CA GLN A 46 7.22 -3.42 -16.10
C GLN A 46 6.99 -3.94 -17.53
N LYS A 47 7.29 -5.22 -17.79
CA LYS A 47 7.23 -5.85 -19.13
C LYS A 47 6.00 -6.73 -19.34
N GLN A 48 5.32 -7.15 -18.29
CA GLN A 48 4.18 -8.04 -18.37
C GLN A 48 2.99 -7.39 -19.10
N LYS A 49 2.20 -8.21 -19.82
CA LYS A 49 1.01 -7.82 -20.57
C LYS A 49 -0.23 -8.61 -20.18
N LEU A 50 -0.17 -9.38 -19.09
CA LEU A 50 -1.28 -10.24 -18.64
C LEU A 50 -2.39 -9.42 -18.00
N VAL A 51 -2.04 -8.37 -17.26
CA VAL A 51 -2.98 -7.43 -16.65
C VAL A 51 -2.62 -6.04 -17.16
N GLU A 52 -3.58 -5.35 -17.74
CA GLU A 52 -3.43 -4.00 -18.21
C GLU A 52 -3.71 -3.01 -17.07
N PHE A 53 -2.68 -2.37 -16.56
CA PHE A 53 -2.81 -1.28 -15.60
C PHE A 53 -2.68 0.07 -16.32
N LYS A 54 -3.58 1.00 -16.05
CA LYS A 54 -3.48 2.38 -16.56
C LYS A 54 -2.22 3.07 -16.05
N LYS A 55 -1.89 2.83 -14.78
CA LYS A 55 -0.66 3.31 -14.16
C LYS A 55 -0.23 2.42 -13.01
N VAL A 56 1.09 2.32 -12.85
CA VAL A 56 1.73 1.56 -11.79
C VAL A 56 2.74 2.45 -11.07
N TRP A 57 2.72 2.43 -9.75
CA TRP A 57 3.75 3.03 -8.91
C TRP A 57 4.56 1.93 -8.24
N PHE A 58 5.87 2.11 -8.18
CA PHE A 58 6.74 1.21 -7.43
C PHE A 58 7.10 1.88 -6.11
N TYR A 59 6.62 1.32 -5.01
CA TYR A 59 6.71 1.88 -3.66
C TYR A 59 8.14 2.35 -3.31
N TYR A 60 9.14 1.49 -3.52
CA TYR A 60 10.52 1.82 -3.20
C TYR A 60 11.16 2.91 -4.09
N ASP A 61 10.48 3.39 -5.12
CA ASP A 61 10.94 4.54 -5.89
C ASP A 61 10.66 5.86 -5.17
N TYR A 62 9.82 5.85 -4.15
CA TYR A 62 9.37 7.04 -3.42
C TYR A 62 9.92 7.13 -2.00
N ILE A 63 10.21 6.00 -1.37
CA ILE A 63 10.58 5.94 0.05
C ILE A 63 12.09 6.12 0.25
N LEU A 64 12.47 6.99 1.19
CA LEU A 64 13.87 7.29 1.57
C LEU A 64 14.79 7.70 0.41
N LYS A 65 14.25 8.38 -0.59
CA LYS A 65 15.06 8.83 -1.77
C LYS A 65 15.97 10.00 -1.45
N THR A 66 15.63 10.81 -0.48
CA THR A 66 16.39 12.00 -0.10
C THR A 66 16.85 11.92 1.35
N LYS A 67 18.11 12.33 1.59
CA LYS A 67 18.62 12.52 2.94
C LYS A 67 18.14 13.88 3.45
N ARG A 68 17.03 13.89 4.17
CA ARG A 68 16.46 15.09 4.81
C ARG A 68 15.97 14.75 6.20
N LYS A 69 15.65 15.74 6.99
CA LYS A 69 14.92 15.54 8.25
C LYS A 69 13.43 15.44 7.98
N PRO A 70 12.67 14.67 8.79
CA PRO A 70 11.23 14.61 8.68
C PRO A 70 10.60 15.97 9.02
N ASP A 71 9.51 16.31 8.34
CA ASP A 71 8.70 17.49 8.65
C ASP A 71 7.68 17.15 9.73
N LEU A 72 8.04 17.48 10.99
CA LEU A 72 7.18 17.19 12.14
C LEU A 72 5.86 17.98 12.12
N ASN A 73 5.85 19.18 11.54
CA ASN A 73 4.63 19.98 11.44
C ASN A 73 3.66 19.34 10.44
N TYR A 74 4.18 18.87 9.32
CA TYR A 74 3.39 18.11 8.36
C TYR A 74 2.82 16.84 8.99
N LEU A 75 3.65 16.03 9.65
CA LEU A 75 3.19 14.78 10.30
C LEU A 75 2.11 15.06 11.36
N LYS A 76 2.26 16.11 12.16
CA LYS A 76 1.24 16.52 13.12
C LYS A 76 -0.07 16.92 12.44
N SER A 77 0.01 17.69 11.35
CA SER A 77 -1.19 18.04 10.56
C SER A 77 -1.91 16.83 9.98
N ILE A 78 -1.17 15.78 9.64
CA ILE A 78 -1.71 14.50 9.16
C ILE A 78 -2.41 13.73 10.28
N GLU A 79 -1.84 13.70 11.49
CA GLU A 79 -2.51 13.09 12.65
C GLU A 79 -3.87 13.75 12.92
N GLU A 80 -3.93 15.07 12.87
CA GLU A 80 -5.17 15.84 13.02
C GLU A 80 -6.14 15.59 11.86
N LYS A 81 -5.64 15.63 10.60
CA LYS A 81 -6.44 15.45 9.38
C LYS A 81 -7.14 14.11 9.30
N TYR A 82 -6.43 13.04 9.64
CA TYR A 82 -6.93 11.66 9.51
C TYR A 82 -7.37 11.06 10.84
N ASN A 83 -7.22 11.78 11.96
CA ASN A 83 -7.50 11.32 13.32
C ASN A 83 -6.79 10.00 13.65
N ILE A 84 -5.47 9.96 13.41
CA ILE A 84 -4.61 8.79 13.63
C ILE A 84 -3.43 9.17 14.52
N PHE A 85 -2.90 8.19 15.25
CA PHE A 85 -1.65 8.31 16.01
C PHE A 85 -0.53 7.67 15.21
N LEU A 86 0.16 8.46 14.39
CA LEU A 86 1.19 7.96 13.48
C LEU A 86 2.28 7.16 14.18
N TRP A 87 2.68 7.57 15.38
CA TRP A 87 3.74 6.88 16.12
C TRP A 87 3.38 5.48 16.60
N LEU A 88 2.12 5.21 16.90
CA LEU A 88 1.67 3.88 17.34
C LEU A 88 1.75 2.83 16.22
N ILE A 89 1.65 3.26 14.97
CA ILE A 89 1.64 2.36 13.83
C ILE A 89 3.01 1.67 13.66
N PRO A 90 4.14 2.38 13.49
CA PRO A 90 5.45 1.73 13.37
C PRO A 90 5.93 1.08 14.67
N ALA A 91 5.50 1.57 15.84
CA ALA A 91 5.84 0.95 17.12
C ALA A 91 5.33 -0.49 17.24
N ASN A 92 4.22 -0.81 16.59
CA ASN A 92 3.65 -2.15 16.54
C ASN A 92 4.14 -2.98 15.35
N ASP A 93 4.88 -2.40 14.42
CA ASP A 93 5.38 -3.13 13.26
C ASP A 93 6.66 -3.89 13.59
N ARG A 94 6.61 -5.21 13.39
CA ARG A 94 7.74 -6.11 13.61
C ARG A 94 8.95 -5.79 12.74
N PHE A 95 8.73 -5.18 11.58
CA PHE A 95 9.81 -4.78 10.67
C PHE A 95 10.76 -3.76 11.32
N PHE A 96 10.22 -2.80 12.08
CA PHE A 96 11.02 -1.81 12.80
C PHE A 96 11.56 -2.30 14.13
N THR A 97 10.86 -3.22 14.80
CA THR A 97 11.16 -3.61 16.19
C THR A 97 11.89 -4.94 16.32
N ASN A 98 11.41 -6.01 15.68
CA ASN A 98 11.82 -7.38 16.01
C ASN A 98 12.41 -8.21 14.86
N LEU A 99 11.99 -7.99 13.61
CA LEU A 99 12.41 -8.84 12.50
C LEU A 99 13.71 -8.38 11.84
N ASN A 100 14.06 -7.12 11.97
CA ASN A 100 15.25 -6.60 11.34
C ASN A 100 16.47 -6.67 12.28
N LYS A 101 17.15 -7.81 12.28
CA LYS A 101 18.39 -7.99 13.06
C LYS A 101 19.59 -7.30 12.43
N PHE A 102 19.52 -6.91 11.16
CA PHE A 102 20.66 -6.38 10.39
C PHE A 102 20.71 -4.88 10.33
N TYR A 103 19.56 -4.20 10.45
CA TYR A 103 19.49 -2.76 10.37
C TYR A 103 18.49 -2.19 11.37
N ARG A 104 18.95 -1.22 12.18
CA ARG A 104 18.08 -0.49 13.09
C ARG A 104 17.82 0.89 12.53
N PHE A 105 16.57 1.15 12.22
CA PHE A 105 16.13 2.47 11.80
C PHE A 105 16.23 3.46 12.96
N SER A 106 16.76 4.66 12.70
CA SER A 106 16.64 5.77 13.64
C SER A 106 15.20 6.30 13.66
N TYR A 107 14.85 7.04 14.72
CA TYR A 107 13.54 7.70 14.80
C TYR A 107 13.27 8.61 13.60
N ASP A 108 14.25 9.41 13.21
CA ASP A 108 14.14 10.30 12.06
C ASP A 108 13.88 9.52 10.75
N GLN A 109 14.51 8.36 10.59
CA GLN A 109 14.29 7.50 9.42
C GLN A 109 12.88 6.91 9.41
N ILE A 110 12.37 6.47 10.56
CA ILE A 110 11.00 5.96 10.67
C ILE A 110 10.00 7.06 10.34
N LEU A 111 10.16 8.25 10.92
CA LEU A 111 9.29 9.39 10.65
C LEU A 111 9.38 9.84 9.17
N LEU A 112 10.55 9.77 8.56
CA LEU A 112 10.72 10.08 7.15
C LEU A 112 10.04 9.06 6.24
N ILE A 113 10.11 7.77 6.60
CA ILE A 113 9.36 6.72 5.89
C ILE A 113 7.85 7.01 5.94
N LEU A 114 7.31 7.30 7.13
CA LEU A 114 5.89 7.65 7.30
C LEU A 114 5.50 8.86 6.46
N GLU A 115 6.33 9.90 6.46
CA GLU A 115 6.08 11.11 5.67
C GLU A 115 6.07 10.84 4.17
N ASP A 116 7.06 10.08 3.67
CA ASP A 116 7.15 9.72 2.25
C ASP A 116 5.97 8.85 1.82
N GLU A 117 5.56 7.89 2.65
CA GLU A 117 4.39 7.03 2.39
C GLU A 117 3.08 7.82 2.32
N ILE A 118 2.85 8.68 3.30
CA ILE A 118 1.62 9.48 3.33
C ILE A 118 1.55 10.38 2.10
N LYS A 119 2.65 11.06 1.76
CA LYS A 119 2.72 11.89 0.55
C LYS A 119 2.45 11.09 -0.73
N LEU A 120 3.03 9.90 -0.82
CA LEU A 120 2.78 8.99 -1.94
C LEU A 120 1.31 8.61 -2.03
N TYR A 121 0.69 8.22 -0.92
CA TYR A 121 -0.69 7.77 -0.91
C TYR A 121 -1.67 8.91 -1.18
N GLU A 122 -1.46 10.08 -0.59
CA GLU A 122 -2.27 11.26 -0.90
C GLU A 122 -2.19 11.61 -2.39
N MET A 123 -0.98 11.69 -2.95
CA MET A 123 -0.76 11.97 -4.37
C MET A 123 -1.51 10.98 -5.28
N ILE A 124 -1.39 9.69 -4.99
CA ILE A 124 -2.04 8.64 -5.78
C ILE A 124 -3.56 8.73 -5.68
N LEU A 125 -4.09 8.85 -4.46
CA LEU A 125 -5.54 8.92 -4.25
C LEU A 125 -6.16 10.18 -4.84
N ASP A 126 -5.43 11.31 -4.85
CA ASP A 126 -5.88 12.55 -5.47
C ASP A 126 -5.86 12.47 -7.01
N GLU A 127 -4.88 11.75 -7.58
CA GLU A 127 -4.78 11.52 -9.02
C GLU A 127 -5.84 10.54 -9.52
N VAL A 128 -6.00 9.40 -8.83
CA VAL A 128 -6.83 8.28 -9.30
C VAL A 128 -8.29 8.45 -8.92
N LYS A 129 -8.58 8.93 -7.71
CA LYS A 129 -9.94 9.02 -7.12
C LYS A 129 -10.68 7.69 -7.27
N PRO A 130 -10.18 6.60 -6.67
CA PRO A 130 -10.72 5.26 -6.90
C PRO A 130 -12.11 5.09 -6.29
N ASP A 131 -12.97 4.31 -6.94
CA ASP A 131 -14.27 3.88 -6.41
C ASP A 131 -14.11 2.75 -5.39
N PHE A 132 -13.11 1.89 -5.60
CA PHE A 132 -12.79 0.73 -4.76
C PHE A 132 -11.30 0.59 -4.57
N VAL A 133 -10.92 0.19 -3.38
CA VAL A 133 -9.54 -0.15 -3.03
C VAL A 133 -9.49 -1.63 -2.62
N LEU A 134 -8.67 -2.41 -3.33
CA LEU A 134 -8.35 -3.78 -2.96
C LEU A 134 -6.97 -3.80 -2.31
N MET A 135 -6.87 -4.23 -1.06
CA MET A 135 -5.62 -4.19 -0.32
C MET A 135 -5.40 -5.41 0.58
N MET A 136 -4.16 -5.58 1.02
CA MET A 136 -3.80 -6.57 2.04
C MET A 136 -4.31 -6.18 3.43
N PRO A 137 -4.42 -7.15 4.35
CA PRO A 137 -4.66 -6.86 5.76
C PRO A 137 -3.62 -5.91 6.35
N THR A 138 -4.02 -5.12 7.33
CA THR A 138 -3.25 -4.04 7.97
C THR A 138 -2.17 -4.54 8.94
N HIS A 139 -1.47 -5.63 8.61
CA HIS A 139 -0.44 -6.21 9.46
C HIS A 139 0.89 -5.45 9.44
N GLN A 140 1.13 -4.72 8.36
CA GLN A 140 2.32 -3.91 8.16
C GLN A 140 1.96 -2.43 8.21
N GLN A 141 2.89 -1.61 8.69
CA GLN A 141 2.64 -0.20 8.95
C GLN A 141 2.16 0.57 7.71
N HIS A 142 2.77 0.36 6.56
CA HIS A 142 2.38 1.02 5.31
C HIS A 142 0.96 0.66 4.84
N ASN A 143 0.52 -0.61 5.04
CA ASN A 143 -0.86 -1.02 4.78
C ASN A 143 -1.84 -0.36 5.76
N HIS A 144 -1.43 -0.24 7.03
CA HIS A 144 -2.26 0.39 8.05
C HIS A 144 -2.46 1.87 7.76
N ILE A 145 -1.39 2.61 7.44
CA ILE A 145 -1.48 4.03 7.06
C ILE A 145 -2.39 4.21 5.85
N PHE A 146 -2.20 3.41 4.81
CA PHE A 146 -3.03 3.50 3.61
C PHE A 146 -4.50 3.22 3.91
N TYR A 147 -4.78 2.21 4.73
CA TYR A 147 -6.13 1.88 5.19
C TYR A 147 -6.80 3.07 5.89
N GLU A 148 -6.12 3.69 6.85
CA GLU A 148 -6.68 4.83 7.60
C GLU A 148 -6.92 6.04 6.70
N ILE A 149 -6.03 6.33 5.76
CA ILE A 149 -6.23 7.39 4.78
C ILE A 149 -7.45 7.09 3.89
N CYS A 150 -7.57 5.89 3.36
CA CYS A 150 -8.70 5.48 2.52
C CYS A 150 -10.02 5.54 3.29
N LYS A 151 -10.04 5.04 4.52
CA LYS A 151 -11.19 5.07 5.42
C LYS A 151 -11.66 6.49 5.73
N SER A 152 -10.72 7.38 6.07
CA SER A 152 -11.02 8.79 6.32
C SER A 152 -11.58 9.51 5.09
N ARG A 153 -11.19 9.08 3.88
CA ARG A 153 -11.74 9.60 2.62
C ARG A 153 -13.06 8.95 2.21
N GLY A 154 -13.60 8.03 3.01
CA GLY A 154 -14.88 7.33 2.73
C GLY A 154 -14.80 6.35 1.55
N LEU A 155 -13.59 5.87 1.19
CA LEU A 155 -13.40 4.92 0.10
C LEU A 155 -13.90 3.53 0.47
N LYS A 156 -14.44 2.79 -0.50
CA LYS A 156 -14.81 1.38 -0.32
C LYS A 156 -13.57 0.51 -0.35
N ILE A 157 -13.29 -0.17 0.76
CA ILE A 157 -12.09 -0.99 0.93
C ILE A 157 -12.47 -2.46 0.94
N ILE A 158 -11.79 -3.27 0.13
CA ILE A 158 -11.95 -4.72 0.04
C ILE A 158 -10.64 -5.36 0.49
N ILE A 159 -10.70 -6.17 1.55
CA ILE A 159 -9.56 -6.92 2.08
C ILE A 159 -9.87 -8.42 1.91
N PRO A 160 -9.27 -9.09 0.92
CA PRO A 160 -9.40 -10.54 0.79
C PRO A 160 -8.75 -11.22 1.99
N PHE A 161 -9.49 -12.11 2.63
CA PHE A 161 -8.99 -12.90 3.75
C PHE A 161 -9.23 -14.38 3.50
N SER A 162 -8.25 -15.23 3.82
CA SER A 162 -8.44 -16.68 3.74
C SER A 162 -9.37 -17.13 4.86
N SER A 163 -10.51 -17.74 4.50
CA SER A 163 -11.36 -18.41 5.48
C SER A 163 -10.62 -19.62 6.05
N ARG A 164 -10.51 -19.69 7.37
CA ARG A 164 -10.03 -20.89 8.09
C ARG A 164 -11.14 -21.92 8.32
N ILE A 165 -12.37 -21.64 7.92
CA ILE A 165 -13.51 -22.51 8.08
C ILE A 165 -13.45 -23.57 6.95
N GLY A 166 -13.29 -24.84 7.32
CA GLY A 166 -13.36 -25.97 6.39
C GLY A 166 -12.04 -26.62 5.97
N ILE A 167 -10.89 -26.17 6.50
CA ILE A 167 -9.59 -26.80 6.19
C ILE A 167 -9.33 -28.05 7.07
N ASP A 168 -10.03 -28.20 8.19
CA ASP A 168 -9.81 -29.26 9.17
C ASP A 168 -10.73 -30.48 9.01
N LYS A 169 -11.21 -30.75 7.81
CA LYS A 169 -11.95 -32.00 7.53
C LYS A 169 -11.34 -32.71 6.34
N LYS A 170 -10.17 -33.32 6.55
CA LYS A 170 -9.76 -34.58 5.91
C LYS A 170 -8.77 -35.29 6.81
#